data_1534f1bce53ee9bc50e63e3c50392d3e
#
_entry.id   1534f1bce53ee9bc50e63e3c50392d3e
#
_cell.length_a   1.000
_cell.length_b   1.000
_cell.length_c   1.000
_cell.angle_alpha   90.00
_cell.angle_beta   90.00
_cell.angle_gamma   90.00
#
_symmetry.space_group_name_H-M   'P 1'
#
loop_
_entity.id
_entity.type
_entity.pdbx_description
1 polymer ?
#
loop_
_entity_poly.entity_id
_entity_poly.type
_entity_poly.pdbx_seq_one_letter_code
_entity_poly.pdbx_strand_id
1 'polypeptide(L)'
;MGLYEEGKAAALRLQSIFGKGNFFLELQDHGIPEQKTVNASLLRMHEETGIDLVATNDVHYINDADAEPHDILLCIQTAKKVQDADRMRYPAFLPGHQLQRTYR
;
A
#
# COMPACT_ATOMS: atom_id res chain seq x y z
N MET A 1 4.80 13.68 -12.15
CA MET A 1 4.52 14.34 -13.43
C MET A 1 5.10 13.47 -14.52
N GLY A 2 4.53 13.27 -15.65
CA GLY A 2 5.09 12.43 -16.73
C GLY A 2 5.29 10.95 -16.44
N LEU A 3 5.33 10.55 -15.17
CA LEU A 3 5.51 9.16 -14.76
C LEU A 3 4.25 8.31 -14.94
N TYR A 4 3.09 8.93 -15.16
CA TYR A 4 1.84 8.20 -15.39
C TYR A 4 1.93 7.32 -16.65
N GLU A 5 2.39 7.86 -17.75
CA GLU A 5 2.51 7.11 -19.01
C GLU A 5 3.55 5.97 -18.90
N GLU A 6 4.64 6.20 -18.18
CA GLU A 6 5.62 5.16 -17.88
C GLU A 6 5.01 4.07 -17.00
N GLY A 7 4.26 4.43 -15.97
CA GLY A 7 3.54 3.51 -15.10
C GLY A 7 2.51 2.68 -15.86
N LYS A 8 1.74 3.32 -16.75
CA LYS A 8 0.78 2.65 -17.60
C LYS A 8 1.45 1.66 -18.56
N ALA A 9 2.55 2.05 -19.17
CA ALA A 9 3.33 1.16 -20.04
C ALA A 9 3.87 -0.04 -19.27
N ALA A 10 4.36 0.15 -18.06
CA ALA A 10 4.82 -0.92 -17.18
C ALA A 10 3.66 -1.88 -16.81
N ALA A 11 2.49 -1.35 -16.48
CA ALA A 11 1.31 -2.14 -16.17
C ALA A 11 0.87 -3.00 -17.36
N LEU A 12 0.81 -2.43 -18.55
CA LEU A 12 0.49 -3.17 -19.78
C LEU A 12 1.51 -4.26 -20.09
N ARG A 13 2.78 -3.99 -19.86
CA ARG A 13 3.85 -4.98 -20.01
C ARG A 13 3.66 -6.14 -19.03
N LEU A 14 3.40 -5.86 -17.76
CA LEU A 14 3.18 -6.90 -16.75
C LEU A 14 1.91 -7.71 -17.06
N GLN A 15 0.84 -7.06 -17.50
CA GLN A 15 -0.36 -7.76 -17.97
C GLN A 15 -0.04 -8.71 -19.13
N SER A 16 0.80 -8.30 -20.07
CA SER A 16 1.20 -9.16 -21.19
C SER A 16 2.00 -10.39 -20.76
N ILE A 17 2.81 -10.25 -19.70
CA ILE A 17 3.60 -11.34 -19.14
C ILE A 17 2.71 -12.37 -18.41
N PHE A 18 1.81 -11.88 -17.54
CA PHE A 18 0.97 -12.76 -16.71
C PHE A 18 -0.32 -13.19 -17.40
N GLY A 19 -0.77 -12.45 -18.40
CA GLY A 19 -2.03 -12.68 -19.12
C GLY A 19 -3.18 -11.85 -18.55
N LYS A 20 -4.16 -11.57 -19.40
CA LYS A 20 -5.38 -10.86 -19.00
C LYS A 20 -6.13 -11.64 -17.92
N GLY A 21 -6.57 -10.92 -16.87
CA GLY A 21 -7.22 -11.51 -15.71
C GLY A 21 -6.25 -12.05 -14.65
N ASN A 22 -4.95 -12.03 -14.89
CA ASN A 22 -3.93 -12.51 -13.96
C ASN A 22 -3.02 -11.41 -13.42
N PHE A 23 -3.27 -10.17 -13.79
CA PHE A 23 -2.56 -9.00 -13.29
C PHE A 23 -3.57 -7.94 -12.88
N PHE A 24 -3.35 -7.31 -11.72
CA PHE A 24 -4.27 -6.38 -11.09
C PHE A 24 -3.56 -5.08 -10.70
N LEU A 25 -4.31 -3.98 -10.69
CA LEU A 25 -3.88 -2.72 -10.09
C LEU A 25 -4.34 -2.71 -8.63
N GLU A 26 -3.41 -2.52 -7.72
CA GLU A 26 -3.68 -2.59 -6.28
C GLU A 26 -4.02 -1.21 -5.71
N LEU A 27 -5.18 -1.12 -5.06
CA LEU A 27 -5.63 0.06 -4.34
C LEU A 27 -5.48 -0.15 -2.84
N GLN A 28 -4.86 0.81 -2.19
CA GLN A 28 -4.74 0.87 -0.73
C GLN A 28 -5.16 2.25 -0.24
N ASP A 29 -5.81 2.31 0.92
CA ASP A 29 -6.14 3.57 1.58
C ASP A 29 -5.87 3.47 3.07
N HIS A 30 -4.78 4.07 3.51
CA HIS A 30 -4.37 4.15 4.92
C HIS A 30 -4.43 5.61 5.43
N GLY A 31 -5.17 6.49 4.76
CA GLY A 31 -5.25 7.90 5.12
C GLY A 31 -4.01 8.71 4.76
N ILE A 32 -3.09 8.15 3.98
CA ILE A 32 -1.87 8.82 3.50
C ILE A 32 -2.25 9.64 2.26
N PRO A 33 -1.96 10.97 2.22
CA PRO A 33 -2.36 11.81 1.09
C PRO A 33 -1.83 11.34 -0.27
N GLU A 34 -0.63 10.81 -0.31
CA GLU A 34 0.00 10.27 -1.52
C GLU A 34 -0.79 9.11 -2.11
N GLN A 35 -1.40 8.28 -1.27
CA GLN A 35 -2.24 7.17 -1.74
C GLN A 35 -3.47 7.64 -2.49
N LYS A 36 -4.07 8.76 -2.10
CA LYS A 36 -5.21 9.35 -2.83
C LYS A 36 -4.84 9.72 -4.25
N THR A 37 -3.67 10.33 -4.43
CA THR A 37 -3.15 10.71 -5.75
C THR A 37 -2.86 9.47 -6.58
N VAL A 38 -2.20 8.48 -6.00
CA VAL A 38 -1.90 7.21 -6.66
C VAL A 38 -3.19 6.48 -7.04
N ASN A 39 -4.15 6.39 -6.14
CA ASN A 39 -5.42 5.71 -6.37
C ASN A 39 -6.21 6.37 -7.51
N ALA A 40 -6.24 7.70 -7.58
CA ALA A 40 -6.87 8.42 -8.69
C ALA A 40 -6.22 8.05 -10.04
N SER A 41 -4.90 7.96 -10.08
CA SER A 41 -4.15 7.54 -11.26
C SER A 41 -4.42 6.08 -11.63
N LEU A 42 -4.52 5.19 -10.64
CA LEU A 42 -4.82 3.78 -10.86
C LEU A 42 -6.25 3.56 -11.36
N LEU A 43 -7.23 4.32 -10.86
CA LEU A 43 -8.60 4.28 -11.37
C LEU A 43 -8.66 4.71 -12.84
N ARG A 44 -7.98 5.79 -13.18
CA ARG A 44 -7.83 6.24 -14.57
C ARG A 44 -7.17 5.15 -15.42
N MET A 45 -6.12 4.55 -14.93
CA MET A 45 -5.39 3.49 -15.63
C MET A 45 -6.27 2.26 -15.87
N HIS A 46 -7.09 1.88 -14.89
CA HIS A 46 -8.10 0.84 -15.02
C HIS A 46 -9.07 1.14 -16.17
N GLU A 47 -9.60 2.36 -16.22
CA GLU A 47 -10.53 2.77 -17.29
C GLU A 47 -9.87 2.74 -18.68
N GLU A 48 -8.62 3.17 -18.77
CA GLU A 48 -7.89 3.24 -20.05
C GLU A 48 -7.37 1.88 -20.54
N THR A 49 -7.05 0.96 -19.64
CA THR A 49 -6.39 -0.32 -19.98
C THR A 49 -7.29 -1.54 -19.85
N GLY A 50 -8.36 -1.45 -19.07
CA GLY A 50 -9.20 -2.59 -18.71
C GLY A 50 -8.54 -3.56 -17.71
N ILE A 51 -7.39 -3.20 -17.11
CA ILE A 51 -6.78 -4.00 -16.05
C ILE A 51 -7.64 -3.92 -14.80
N ASP A 52 -7.96 -5.07 -14.21
CA ASP A 52 -8.82 -5.14 -13.03
C ASP A 52 -8.16 -4.54 -11.78
N LEU A 53 -9.00 -4.07 -10.87
CA LEU A 53 -8.59 -3.50 -9.59
C LEU A 53 -8.72 -4.53 -8.48
N VAL A 54 -7.84 -4.45 -7.49
CA VAL A 54 -7.95 -5.17 -6.23
C VAL A 54 -7.68 -4.23 -5.07
N ALA A 55 -8.50 -4.30 -4.03
CA ALA A 55 -8.28 -3.53 -2.81
C ALA A 55 -7.61 -4.39 -1.76
N THR A 56 -6.56 -3.86 -1.15
CA THR A 56 -5.81 -4.54 -0.09
C THR A 56 -5.51 -3.58 1.05
N ASN A 57 -5.13 -4.13 2.20
CA ASN A 57 -4.81 -3.36 3.40
C ASN A 57 -3.36 -3.44 3.86
N ASP A 58 -2.50 -4.17 3.16
CA ASP A 58 -1.10 -4.32 3.54
C ASP A 58 -0.93 -4.71 5.02
N VAL A 59 -1.67 -5.72 5.47
CA VAL A 59 -1.78 -6.12 6.88
C VAL A 59 -0.44 -6.64 7.41
N HIS A 60 0.02 -6.08 8.54
CA HIS A 60 1.25 -6.47 9.20
C HIS A 60 1.02 -7.07 10.59
N TYR A 61 -0.13 -6.84 11.20
CA TYR A 61 -0.54 -7.43 12.49
C TYR A 61 -2.08 -7.55 12.55
N ILE A 62 -2.59 -8.29 13.52
CA ILE A 62 -4.00 -8.72 13.53
C ILE A 62 -4.87 -7.77 14.37
N ASN A 63 -4.42 -7.40 15.55
CA ASN A 63 -5.18 -6.59 16.48
C ASN A 63 -4.52 -5.24 16.72
N ASP A 64 -5.30 -4.23 17.08
CA ASP A 64 -4.79 -2.89 17.40
C ASP A 64 -3.74 -2.92 18.53
N ALA A 65 -3.91 -3.84 19.50
CA ALA A 65 -2.94 -4.04 20.59
C ALA A 65 -1.57 -4.56 20.12
N ASP A 66 -1.50 -5.13 18.91
CA ASP A 66 -0.26 -5.65 18.34
C ASP A 66 0.61 -4.55 17.71
N ALA A 67 0.12 -3.31 17.69
CA ALA A 67 0.85 -2.18 17.12
C ALA A 67 2.18 -1.92 17.84
N GLU A 68 2.19 -1.99 19.17
CA GLU A 68 3.40 -1.79 19.97
C GLU A 68 4.43 -2.91 19.78
N PRO A 69 4.08 -4.20 19.89
CA PRO A 69 5.00 -5.28 19.53
C PRO A 69 5.52 -5.19 18.09
N HIS A 70 4.69 -4.80 17.14
CA HIS A 70 5.09 -4.60 15.75
C HIS A 70 6.12 -3.48 15.60
N ASP A 71 5.93 -2.36 16.32
CA ASP A 71 6.88 -1.24 16.34
C ASP A 71 8.26 -1.68 16.88
N ILE A 72 8.28 -2.49 17.92
CA ILE A 72 9.51 -3.09 18.46
C ILE A 72 10.18 -4.00 17.43
N LEU A 73 9.40 -4.81 16.74
CA LEU A 73 9.89 -5.69 15.67
C LEU A 73 10.56 -4.89 14.54
N LEU A 74 9.97 -3.77 14.15
CA LEU A 74 10.56 -2.84 13.17
C LEU A 74 11.92 -2.30 13.65
N CYS A 75 12.05 -1.96 14.94
CA CYS A 75 13.31 -1.53 15.52
C CYS A 75 14.38 -2.62 15.41
N ILE A 76 14.05 -3.86 15.69
CA ILE A 76 14.96 -5.01 15.55
C ILE A 76 15.37 -5.17 14.09
N GLN A 77 14.41 -5.14 13.19
CA GLN A 77 14.65 -5.35 11.76
C GLN A 77 15.52 -4.26 11.14
N THR A 78 15.41 -3.03 11.60
CA THR A 78 16.16 -1.88 11.08
C THR A 78 17.38 -1.51 11.91
N ALA A 79 17.73 -2.31 12.93
CA ALA A 79 18.82 -2.04 13.87
C ALA A 79 18.70 -0.67 14.56
N LYS A 80 17.49 -0.30 14.95
CA LYS A 80 17.17 0.95 15.65
C LYS A 80 16.66 0.68 17.06
N LYS A 81 16.65 1.72 17.89
CA LYS A 81 16.08 1.68 19.25
C LYS A 81 14.74 2.41 19.26
N VAL A 82 13.87 2.03 20.18
CA VAL A 82 12.54 2.66 20.35
C VAL A 82 12.67 4.19 20.57
N GLN A 83 13.73 4.64 21.24
CA GLN A 83 14.00 6.06 21.51
C GLN A 83 14.54 6.82 20.31
N ASP A 84 14.99 6.16 19.26
CA ASP A 84 15.55 6.82 18.09
C ASP A 84 14.44 7.60 17.36
N ALA A 85 14.69 8.88 17.07
CA ALA A 85 13.74 9.72 16.35
C ALA A 85 13.72 9.38 14.85
N ASP A 86 14.88 9.04 14.29
CA ASP A 86 15.04 8.65 12.88
C ASP A 86 14.92 7.15 12.73
N ARG A 87 13.67 6.67 12.62
CA ARG A 87 13.38 5.26 12.40
C ARG A 87 12.09 5.04 11.64
N MET A 88 11.98 3.90 11.00
CA MET A 88 10.76 3.47 10.32
C MET A 88 9.64 3.25 11.33
N ARG A 89 8.47 3.84 11.04
CA ARG A 89 7.23 3.66 11.79
C ARG A 89 6.06 3.49 10.83
N TYR A 90 5.09 2.69 11.26
CA TYR A 90 3.80 2.62 10.57
C TYR A 90 2.81 3.62 11.17
N PRO A 91 1.93 4.23 10.35
CA PRO A 91 0.99 5.25 10.81
C PRO A 91 -0.12 4.77 11.75
N ALA A 92 -0.12 3.50 12.15
CA ALA A 92 -1.11 2.89 13.03
C ALA A 92 -1.22 3.55 14.41
N PHE A 93 -0.25 4.36 14.80
CA PHE A 93 -0.29 5.12 16.05
C PHE A 93 -1.06 6.44 15.96
N LEU A 94 -1.61 6.78 14.82
CA LEU A 94 -2.41 8.00 14.69
C LEU A 94 -3.85 7.72 15.15
N PRO A 95 -4.41 8.54 16.06
CA PRO A 95 -5.79 8.39 16.50
C PRO A 95 -6.75 8.39 15.30
N GLY A 96 -7.60 7.38 15.19
CA GLY A 96 -8.59 7.27 14.13
C GLY A 96 -8.24 6.32 12.99
N HIS A 97 -7.05 5.76 12.97
CA HIS A 97 -6.68 4.76 11.98
C HIS A 97 -7.08 3.35 12.42
N GLN A 98 -8.26 2.92 12.02
CA GLN A 98 -8.64 1.50 12.03
C GLN A 98 -7.98 0.80 10.83
N LEU A 99 -6.67 0.64 10.89
CA LEU A 99 -5.86 0.49 9.71
C LEU A 99 -5.67 -0.91 9.20
N GLN A 100 -6.20 -1.90 9.86
CA GLN A 100 -5.89 -3.27 9.42
C GLN A 100 -7.04 -4.24 9.66
N ARG A 101 -8.25 -3.78 9.49
CA ARG A 101 -9.36 -4.72 9.36
C ARG A 101 -9.28 -5.37 7.98
N THR A 102 -8.98 -6.63 7.98
CA THR A 102 -9.21 -7.51 6.83
C THR A 102 -10.68 -7.40 6.46
N TYR A 103 -11.00 -6.76 5.37
CA TYR A 103 -12.32 -6.91 4.78
C TYR A 103 -12.39 -8.34 4.22
N ARG A 104 -13.21 -9.16 4.83
CA ARG A 104 -13.64 -10.42 4.25
C ARG A 104 -14.75 -10.17 3.24
#